data_7b25b0771e6b79f489ec096dec906ce6
#
_entry.id   7b25b0771e6b79f489ec096dec906ce6
#
_cell.length_a   1.000
_cell.length_b   1.000
_cell.length_c   1.000
_cell.angle_alpha   90.00
_cell.angle_beta   90.00
_cell.angle_gamma   90.00
#
_symmetry.space_group_name_H-M   'P 1'
#
loop_
_entity.id
_entity.type
_entity.pdbx_description
1 polymer ?
#
loop_
_entity_poly.entity_id
_entity_poly.type
_entity_poly.pdbx_seq_one_letter_code
_entity_poly.pdbx_strand_id
1 'polypeptide(L)'
;MSLIGVMAMTANAQNIEFYTPSVVRVVKTPQKGHTANKKSLVVTAAPEKVAVKVDDKGNTTVYKSKALTVTVEKQSQKVTFAKNDGTVLLAEGGYAFTPIAEGVDKGKYKVKQCFALEADEPIYGLGMMQSGKMNLRGEHRNMQQSNLEDFTHFFQSIKGYGIYWDNYSPTDINDNATLELESQVGDMVDYYFMYGNDADGVIRQMRHLSGKVPMLPLWTYGFHQSRERYQSQEELLEVVRKYRETGVPFDGIIQDWQYWGGNYTWNAMEFINPTFSNAQAM
;
A
#
# COMPACT_ATOMS: atom_id res chain seq x y z
N MET A 1 -39.37 9.07 10.23
CA MET A 1 -37.93 8.87 10.10
C MET A 1 -37.70 7.40 9.80
N SER A 2 -37.49 7.09 8.52
CA SER A 2 -37.23 5.72 8.08
C SER A 2 -35.74 5.45 8.19
N LEU A 3 -35.34 4.58 9.11
CA LEU A 3 -33.98 4.02 9.14
C LEU A 3 -33.84 3.11 7.90
N ILE A 4 -33.21 3.63 6.85
CA ILE A 4 -32.70 2.80 5.77
C ILE A 4 -31.47 2.09 6.32
N GLY A 5 -31.67 0.87 6.81
CA GLY A 5 -30.57 -0.02 7.17
C GLY A 5 -29.79 -0.36 5.91
N VAL A 6 -28.59 0.17 5.76
CA VAL A 6 -27.65 -0.27 4.73
C VAL A 6 -27.27 -1.71 5.07
N MET A 7 -27.87 -2.69 4.40
CA MET A 7 -27.41 -4.07 4.48
C MET A 7 -26.06 -4.16 3.80
N ALA A 8 -25.01 -4.35 4.59
CA ALA A 8 -23.70 -4.74 4.07
C ALA A 8 -23.83 -6.11 3.39
N MET A 9 -23.53 -6.20 2.10
CA MET A 9 -23.50 -7.47 1.38
C MET A 9 -22.30 -8.28 1.86
N THR A 10 -22.54 -9.54 2.26
CA THR A 10 -21.46 -10.49 2.55
C THR A 10 -20.88 -11.03 1.24
N ALA A 11 -19.57 -11.29 1.20
CA ALA A 11 -18.92 -11.89 0.03
C ALA A 11 -19.51 -13.28 -0.26
N ASN A 12 -19.87 -13.50 -1.50
CA ASN A 12 -20.39 -14.80 -1.95
C ASN A 12 -19.31 -15.70 -2.56
N ALA A 13 -18.11 -15.18 -2.81
CA ALA A 13 -16.96 -15.93 -3.28
C ALA A 13 -15.68 -15.41 -2.63
N GLN A 14 -14.89 -16.35 -2.11
CA GLN A 14 -13.57 -16.08 -1.54
C GLN A 14 -12.55 -16.97 -2.22
N ASN A 15 -11.38 -16.43 -2.52
CA ASN A 15 -10.23 -17.15 -3.04
C ASN A 15 -9.04 -17.00 -2.09
N ILE A 16 -8.41 -18.13 -1.75
CA ILE A 16 -7.16 -18.22 -0.99
C ILE A 16 -6.09 -18.75 -1.95
N GLU A 17 -5.12 -17.93 -2.28
CA GLU A 17 -4.06 -18.26 -3.23
C GLU A 17 -2.69 -18.11 -2.57
N PHE A 18 -1.91 -19.19 -2.55
CA PHE A 18 -0.54 -19.18 -2.04
C PHE A 18 0.42 -18.73 -3.15
N TYR A 19 1.08 -17.62 -2.94
CA TYR A 19 2.17 -17.12 -3.80
C TYR A 19 3.49 -17.82 -3.49
N THR A 20 3.75 -18.02 -2.20
CA THR A 20 4.83 -18.85 -1.65
C THR A 20 4.30 -19.62 -0.46
N PRO A 21 5.05 -20.53 0.15
CA PRO A 21 4.61 -21.15 1.41
C PRO A 21 4.31 -20.18 2.55
N SER A 22 4.83 -18.94 2.48
CA SER A 22 4.72 -17.89 3.51
C SER A 22 3.90 -16.68 3.07
N VAL A 23 3.43 -16.64 1.82
CA VAL A 23 2.67 -15.52 1.26
C VAL A 23 1.34 -16.00 0.72
N VAL A 24 0.26 -15.39 1.18
CA VAL A 24 -1.11 -15.76 0.83
C VAL A 24 -1.88 -14.54 0.37
N ARG A 25 -2.44 -14.58 -0.82
CA ARG A 25 -3.42 -13.61 -1.30
C ARG A 25 -4.82 -14.04 -0.90
N VAL A 26 -5.59 -13.10 -0.39
CA VAL A 26 -7.01 -13.26 -0.06
C VAL A 26 -7.83 -12.31 -0.91
N VAL A 27 -8.74 -12.87 -1.69
CA VAL A 27 -9.69 -12.10 -2.50
C VAL A 27 -11.11 -12.43 -2.06
N LYS A 28 -11.94 -11.39 -1.84
CA LYS A 28 -13.39 -11.53 -1.60
C LYS A 28 -14.13 -10.63 -2.55
N THR A 29 -15.23 -11.12 -3.09
CA THR A 29 -16.08 -10.39 -4.03
C THR A 29 -17.49 -10.22 -3.48
N PRO A 30 -18.20 -9.15 -3.84
CA PRO A 30 -19.57 -8.90 -3.34
C PRO A 30 -20.62 -9.90 -3.86
N GLN A 31 -20.33 -10.60 -4.96
CA GLN A 31 -21.24 -11.55 -5.58
C GLN A 31 -20.50 -12.81 -6.04
N LYS A 32 -21.18 -13.96 -5.95
CA LYS A 32 -20.66 -15.24 -6.48
C LYS A 32 -20.56 -15.17 -8.01
N GLY A 33 -19.40 -15.54 -8.54
CA GLY A 33 -19.13 -15.50 -9.99
C GLY A 33 -18.61 -14.15 -10.49
N HIS A 34 -18.45 -13.14 -9.63
CA HIS A 34 -17.73 -11.93 -9.98
C HIS A 34 -16.25 -12.29 -10.13
N THR A 35 -15.75 -12.27 -11.36
CA THR A 35 -14.31 -12.46 -11.62
C THR A 35 -13.61 -11.12 -11.55
N ALA A 36 -12.92 -10.92 -10.47
CA ALA A 36 -12.05 -9.75 -10.32
C ALA A 36 -10.72 -10.02 -11.02
N ASN A 37 -10.69 -9.84 -12.33
CA ASN A 37 -9.46 -9.89 -13.13
C ASN A 37 -8.71 -8.56 -13.02
N LYS A 38 -8.29 -8.23 -11.80
CA LYS A 38 -7.42 -7.07 -11.58
C LYS A 38 -5.97 -7.51 -11.65
N LYS A 39 -5.25 -6.97 -12.63
CA LYS A 39 -3.78 -7.03 -12.61
C LYS A 39 -3.29 -6.03 -11.57
N SER A 40 -2.52 -6.49 -10.59
CA SER A 40 -1.87 -5.60 -9.64
C SER A 40 -0.84 -4.72 -10.36
N LEU A 41 -0.75 -3.44 -9.96
CA LEU A 41 0.32 -2.53 -10.38
C LEU A 41 1.59 -2.72 -9.54
N VAL A 42 1.46 -3.29 -8.34
CA VAL A 42 2.55 -3.47 -7.37
C VAL A 42 3.07 -4.90 -7.38
N VAL A 43 2.17 -5.89 -7.40
CA VAL A 43 2.56 -7.30 -7.36
C VAL A 43 2.89 -7.78 -8.77
N THR A 44 4.17 -8.00 -9.04
CA THR A 44 4.72 -8.46 -10.32
C THR A 44 5.01 -9.96 -10.34
N ALA A 45 5.11 -10.58 -9.14
CA ALA A 45 5.32 -12.01 -9.02
C ALA A 45 4.09 -12.80 -9.46
N ALA A 46 4.32 -13.97 -10.04
CA ALA A 46 3.29 -14.98 -10.24
C ALA A 46 3.27 -15.96 -9.06
N PRO A 47 2.11 -16.57 -8.75
CA PRO A 47 2.04 -17.61 -7.73
C PRO A 47 2.97 -18.78 -8.05
N GLU A 48 3.72 -19.24 -7.07
CA GLU A 48 4.55 -20.45 -7.17
C GLU A 48 3.67 -21.70 -7.09
N LYS A 49 4.20 -22.82 -7.53
CA LYS A 49 3.57 -24.13 -7.29
C LYS A 49 3.83 -24.56 -5.84
N VAL A 50 2.94 -24.15 -4.93
CA VAL A 50 3.04 -24.45 -3.50
C VAL A 50 2.30 -25.74 -3.17
N ALA A 51 2.95 -26.64 -2.42
CA ALA A 51 2.29 -27.81 -1.83
C ALA A 51 1.43 -27.36 -0.65
N VAL A 52 0.12 -27.39 -0.80
CA VAL A 52 -0.87 -27.02 0.22
C VAL A 52 -1.76 -28.21 0.50
N LYS A 53 -1.80 -28.63 1.77
CA LYS A 53 -2.80 -29.61 2.23
C LYS A 53 -4.08 -28.87 2.56
N VAL A 54 -5.21 -29.33 2.04
CA VAL A 54 -6.54 -28.74 2.28
C VAL A 54 -7.38 -29.77 3.05
N ASP A 55 -7.86 -29.37 4.23
CA ASP A 55 -8.73 -30.16 5.09
C ASP A 55 -10.08 -29.43 5.26
N ASP A 56 -11.17 -30.08 4.85
CA ASP A 56 -12.53 -29.59 5.12
C ASP A 56 -13.00 -30.15 6.48
N LYS A 57 -13.23 -29.24 7.44
CA LYS A 57 -13.62 -29.58 8.81
C LYS A 57 -15.02 -29.04 9.16
N GLY A 58 -16.01 -29.35 8.35
CA GLY A 58 -17.39 -28.95 8.58
C GLY A 58 -17.57 -27.42 8.43
N ASN A 59 -17.43 -26.67 9.52
CA ASN A 59 -17.61 -25.21 9.51
C ASN A 59 -16.39 -24.42 9.03
N THR A 60 -15.25 -25.05 8.86
CA THR A 60 -14.01 -24.39 8.43
C THR A 60 -13.34 -25.16 7.29
N THR A 61 -12.60 -24.44 6.45
CA THR A 61 -11.62 -25.03 5.53
C THR A 61 -10.22 -24.61 5.99
N VAL A 62 -9.34 -25.57 6.14
CA VAL A 62 -7.97 -25.36 6.62
C VAL A 62 -6.99 -25.64 5.48
N TYR A 63 -6.17 -24.66 5.16
CA TYR A 63 -5.09 -24.75 4.19
C TYR A 63 -3.76 -24.77 4.94
N LYS A 64 -2.93 -25.75 4.70
CA LYS A 64 -1.63 -25.89 5.38
C LYS A 64 -0.51 -26.03 4.36
N SER A 65 0.37 -25.03 4.37
CA SER A 65 1.67 -25.07 3.68
C SER A 65 2.78 -25.54 4.63
N LYS A 66 4.02 -25.56 4.17
CA LYS A 66 5.17 -25.84 5.06
C LYS A 66 5.44 -24.71 6.09
N ALA A 67 4.90 -23.51 5.90
CA ALA A 67 5.17 -22.33 6.76
C ALA A 67 3.95 -21.86 7.54
N LEU A 68 2.75 -21.98 6.98
CA LEU A 68 1.52 -21.38 7.49
C LEU A 68 0.36 -22.37 7.52
N THR A 69 -0.52 -22.15 8.49
CA THR A 69 -1.87 -22.68 8.53
C THR A 69 -2.85 -21.52 8.34
N VAL A 70 -3.71 -21.60 7.32
CA VAL A 70 -4.75 -20.61 7.03
C VAL A 70 -6.11 -21.27 7.22
N THR A 71 -6.92 -20.73 8.12
CA THR A 71 -8.24 -21.25 8.42
C THR A 71 -9.31 -20.26 7.93
N VAL A 72 -10.26 -20.76 7.15
CA VAL A 72 -11.41 -20.02 6.66
C VAL A 72 -12.68 -20.51 7.32
N GLU A 73 -13.41 -19.64 7.98
CA GLU A 73 -14.78 -19.90 8.46
C GLU A 73 -15.76 -19.84 7.29
N LYS A 74 -16.46 -20.92 7.02
CA LYS A 74 -17.36 -21.03 5.84
C LYS A 74 -18.54 -20.04 5.88
N GLN A 75 -19.08 -19.79 7.06
CA GLN A 75 -20.25 -18.92 7.22
C GLN A 75 -19.89 -17.45 7.15
N SER A 76 -18.91 -17.01 7.91
CA SER A 76 -18.46 -15.61 8.01
C SER A 76 -17.47 -15.22 6.91
N GLN A 77 -16.85 -16.21 6.27
CA GLN A 77 -15.73 -16.03 5.34
C GLN A 77 -14.52 -15.32 5.95
N LYS A 78 -14.41 -15.34 7.29
CA LYS A 78 -13.25 -14.80 8.01
C LYS A 78 -12.06 -15.73 7.90
N VAL A 79 -10.89 -15.13 7.77
CA VAL A 79 -9.61 -15.83 7.64
C VAL A 79 -8.78 -15.64 8.91
N THR A 80 -8.17 -16.71 9.38
CA THR A 80 -7.17 -16.69 10.46
C THR A 80 -5.87 -17.27 9.94
N PHE A 81 -4.77 -16.54 10.17
CA PHE A 81 -3.41 -16.95 9.83
C PHE A 81 -2.69 -17.37 11.10
N ALA A 82 -2.07 -18.54 11.08
CA ALA A 82 -1.32 -19.09 12.20
C ALA A 82 -0.02 -19.74 11.72
N LYS A 83 0.95 -19.84 12.62
CA LYS A 83 2.09 -20.76 12.46
C LYS A 83 1.62 -22.20 12.50
N ASN A 84 2.45 -23.10 12.02
CA ASN A 84 2.12 -24.54 12.03
C ASN A 84 2.12 -25.20 13.42
N ASP A 85 2.63 -24.48 14.45
CA ASP A 85 2.55 -24.85 15.86
C ASP A 85 1.22 -24.40 16.52
N GLY A 86 0.36 -23.68 15.80
CA GLY A 86 -0.93 -23.19 16.27
C GLY A 86 -0.90 -21.75 16.77
N THR A 87 0.25 -21.10 16.86
CA THR A 87 0.36 -19.69 17.25
C THR A 87 -0.36 -18.80 16.24
N VAL A 88 -1.42 -18.11 16.65
CA VAL A 88 -2.16 -17.18 15.81
C VAL A 88 -1.32 -15.93 15.54
N LEU A 89 -1.16 -15.59 14.27
CA LEU A 89 -0.49 -14.39 13.83
C LEU A 89 -1.49 -13.24 13.63
N LEU A 90 -2.56 -13.49 12.89
CA LEU A 90 -3.59 -12.49 12.56
C LEU A 90 -4.93 -13.17 12.34
N ALA A 91 -6.00 -12.54 12.79
CA ALA A 91 -7.37 -12.92 12.46
C ALA A 91 -8.12 -11.74 11.82
N GLU A 92 -9.01 -12.02 10.87
CA GLU A 92 -9.91 -11.01 10.35
C GLU A 92 -11.02 -10.68 11.35
N GLY A 93 -11.30 -9.37 11.50
CA GLY A 93 -12.44 -8.87 12.28
C GLY A 93 -13.75 -8.90 11.48
N GLY A 94 -13.65 -8.73 10.16
CA GLY A 94 -14.78 -8.70 9.22
C GLY A 94 -14.45 -7.94 7.96
N TYR A 95 -15.43 -7.81 7.06
CA TYR A 95 -15.31 -7.04 5.82
C TYR A 95 -16.68 -6.52 5.40
N ALA A 96 -16.72 -5.52 4.51
CA ALA A 96 -17.97 -4.99 3.98
C ALA A 96 -17.80 -4.47 2.54
N PHE A 97 -18.90 -4.50 1.81
CA PHE A 97 -19.07 -3.87 0.52
C PHE A 97 -20.27 -2.92 0.60
N THR A 98 -20.04 -1.62 0.46
CA THR A 98 -21.11 -0.61 0.43
C THR A 98 -21.27 -0.12 -1.01
N PRO A 99 -22.41 -0.40 -1.67
CA PRO A 99 -22.62 -0.01 -3.07
C PRO A 99 -22.54 1.52 -3.24
N ILE A 100 -21.90 1.96 -4.31
CA ILE A 100 -21.90 3.36 -4.76
C ILE A 100 -23.05 3.53 -5.75
N ALA A 101 -24.08 4.27 -5.33
CA ALA A 101 -25.33 4.41 -6.09
C ALA A 101 -25.29 5.48 -7.18
N GLU A 102 -24.40 6.49 -7.04
CA GLU A 102 -24.36 7.69 -7.88
C GLU A 102 -22.92 8.10 -8.22
N GLY A 103 -22.77 9.02 -9.17
CA GLY A 103 -21.49 9.59 -9.59
C GLY A 103 -20.74 8.72 -10.59
N VAL A 104 -19.46 9.06 -10.80
CA VAL A 104 -18.59 8.41 -11.80
C VAL A 104 -18.26 6.96 -11.43
N ASP A 105 -18.30 6.63 -10.15
CA ASP A 105 -18.01 5.29 -9.62
C ASP A 105 -19.28 4.45 -9.37
N LYS A 106 -20.41 4.87 -9.94
CA LYS A 106 -21.67 4.11 -9.83
C LYS A 106 -21.47 2.65 -10.27
N GLY A 107 -21.95 1.73 -9.43
CA GLY A 107 -21.82 0.29 -9.65
C GLY A 107 -20.55 -0.33 -9.05
N LYS A 108 -19.66 0.48 -8.51
CA LYS A 108 -18.55 0.06 -7.66
C LYS A 108 -18.97 0.04 -6.19
N TYR A 109 -18.02 -0.25 -5.30
CA TYR A 109 -18.25 -0.36 -3.87
C TYR A 109 -17.21 0.46 -3.09
N LYS A 110 -17.60 0.99 -1.93
CA LYS A 110 -16.63 1.19 -0.84
C LYS A 110 -16.30 -0.18 -0.29
N VAL A 111 -15.02 -0.45 -0.10
CA VAL A 111 -14.52 -1.77 0.25
C VAL A 111 -13.79 -1.70 1.57
N LYS A 112 -14.29 -2.44 2.57
CA LYS A 112 -13.73 -2.48 3.92
C LYS A 112 -13.20 -3.87 4.25
N GLN A 113 -12.04 -3.91 4.92
CA GLN A 113 -11.49 -5.08 5.60
C GLN A 113 -11.06 -4.67 7.02
N CYS A 114 -11.38 -5.52 7.99
CA CYS A 114 -11.00 -5.33 9.38
C CYS A 114 -10.08 -6.46 9.84
N PHE A 115 -9.08 -6.12 10.65
CA PHE A 115 -8.13 -7.05 11.26
C PHE A 115 -8.17 -6.93 12.79
N ALA A 116 -8.25 -8.06 13.49
CA ALA A 116 -8.18 -8.11 14.93
C ALA A 116 -6.71 -8.20 15.37
N LEU A 117 -6.17 -7.09 15.83
CA LEU A 117 -4.84 -7.01 16.42
C LEU A 117 -4.91 -7.19 17.93
N GLU A 118 -3.84 -7.73 18.54
CA GLU A 118 -3.70 -7.73 20.00
C GLU A 118 -3.51 -6.31 20.52
N ALA A 119 -3.92 -6.05 21.75
CA ALA A 119 -3.95 -4.69 22.33
C ALA A 119 -2.56 -4.03 22.37
N ASP A 120 -1.52 -4.83 22.59
CA ASP A 120 -0.12 -4.43 22.70
C ASP A 120 0.72 -4.79 21.47
N GLU A 121 0.09 -5.03 20.33
CA GLU A 121 0.75 -5.38 19.07
C GLU A 121 1.12 -4.13 18.25
N PRO A 122 2.37 -3.65 18.25
CA PRO A 122 2.81 -2.56 17.41
C PRO A 122 2.74 -2.90 15.92
N ILE A 123 2.34 -1.91 15.11
CA ILE A 123 2.43 -1.98 13.65
C ILE A 123 3.23 -0.81 13.10
N TYR A 124 3.90 -1.03 11.97
CA TYR A 124 4.82 -0.10 11.32
C TYR A 124 4.57 -0.11 9.81
N GLY A 125 4.86 1.01 9.13
CA GLY A 125 4.73 1.12 7.67
C GLY A 125 3.80 2.23 7.23
N LEU A 126 2.91 1.95 6.27
CA LEU A 126 1.95 2.87 5.66
C LEU A 126 2.58 4.05 4.89
N GLY A 127 3.89 4.02 4.65
CA GLY A 127 4.61 5.06 3.91
C GLY A 127 5.31 6.07 4.80
N MET A 128 5.54 7.26 4.26
CA MET A 128 6.19 8.37 4.96
C MET A 128 5.15 9.37 5.43
N MET A 129 4.99 9.47 6.75
CA MET A 129 4.09 10.40 7.40
C MET A 129 4.87 11.30 8.34
N GLN A 130 4.54 12.60 8.36
CA GLN A 130 5.19 13.57 9.25
C GLN A 130 4.59 13.58 10.67
N SER A 131 4.09 12.44 11.13
CA SER A 131 3.47 12.31 12.46
C SER A 131 4.46 12.23 13.62
N GLY A 132 5.74 11.93 13.34
CA GLY A 132 6.75 11.63 14.36
C GLY A 132 6.52 10.32 15.12
N LYS A 133 5.56 9.49 14.68
CA LYS A 133 5.24 8.21 15.30
C LYS A 133 5.80 7.06 14.48
N MET A 134 6.46 6.13 15.14
CA MET A 134 6.91 4.87 14.54
C MET A 134 5.83 3.78 14.70
N ASN A 135 5.29 3.61 15.90
CA ASN A 135 4.18 2.71 16.14
C ASN A 135 2.87 3.38 15.72
N LEU A 136 2.17 2.78 14.77
CA LEU A 136 0.95 3.32 14.16
C LEU A 136 -0.35 2.84 14.83
N ARG A 137 -0.28 2.25 16.03
CA ARG A 137 -1.49 1.90 16.77
C ARG A 137 -2.27 3.14 17.19
N GLY A 138 -3.60 3.06 17.08
CA GLY A 138 -4.51 4.16 17.36
C GLY A 138 -4.51 5.28 16.31
N GLU A 139 -3.91 5.07 15.14
CA GLU A 139 -3.93 6.05 14.04
C GLU A 139 -5.27 6.03 13.30
N HIS A 140 -5.68 7.24 12.88
CA HIS A 140 -6.82 7.51 12.03
C HIS A 140 -6.33 8.40 10.89
N ARG A 141 -6.24 7.86 9.68
CA ARG A 141 -5.68 8.54 8.52
C ARG A 141 -6.47 8.27 7.26
N ASN A 142 -6.63 9.30 6.43
CA ASN A 142 -6.97 9.12 5.03
C ASN A 142 -5.67 8.98 4.24
N MET A 143 -5.40 7.79 3.73
CA MET A 143 -4.23 7.49 2.93
C MET A 143 -4.49 7.91 1.48
N GLN A 144 -4.22 9.16 1.21
CA GLN A 144 -4.26 9.77 -0.12
C GLN A 144 -2.96 10.52 -0.33
N GLN A 145 -2.29 10.30 -1.46
CA GLN A 145 -1.06 11.01 -1.79
C GLN A 145 -1.28 12.51 -1.74
N SER A 146 -0.37 13.21 -1.09
CA SER A 146 -0.43 14.65 -0.90
C SER A 146 0.94 15.29 -1.06
N ASN A 147 1.01 16.61 -0.87
CA ASN A 147 2.28 17.34 -0.96
C ASN A 147 3.28 17.01 0.15
N LEU A 148 2.81 16.57 1.31
CA LEU A 148 3.65 16.37 2.50
C LEU A 148 3.80 14.90 2.92
N GLU A 149 2.96 14.02 2.41
CA GLU A 149 2.90 12.63 2.84
C GLU A 149 2.85 11.71 1.63
N ASP A 150 3.54 10.59 1.74
CA ASP A 150 3.63 9.57 0.72
C ASP A 150 3.20 8.23 1.31
N PHE A 151 2.03 7.74 0.91
CA PHE A 151 1.41 6.57 1.47
C PHE A 151 1.69 5.31 0.68
N THR A 152 1.91 4.21 1.40
CA THR A 152 1.89 2.85 0.85
C THR A 152 0.92 2.00 1.65
N HIS A 153 0.07 1.23 0.97
CA HIS A 153 -0.91 0.35 1.62
C HIS A 153 -0.27 -0.94 2.14
N PHE A 154 0.89 -0.81 2.80
CA PHE A 154 1.64 -1.89 3.40
C PHE A 154 2.00 -1.57 4.84
N PHE A 155 1.69 -2.49 5.74
CA PHE A 155 2.18 -2.44 7.12
C PHE A 155 2.71 -3.80 7.56
N GLN A 156 3.52 -3.79 8.60
CA GLN A 156 4.04 -4.99 9.26
C GLN A 156 3.84 -4.92 10.76
N SER A 157 3.63 -6.08 11.36
CA SER A 157 3.48 -6.27 12.80
C SER A 157 4.78 -6.76 13.44
N ILE A 158 4.98 -6.39 14.71
CA ILE A 158 6.04 -6.95 15.56
C ILE A 158 6.01 -8.48 15.63
N LYS A 159 4.88 -9.12 15.36
CA LYS A 159 4.70 -10.58 15.31
C LYS A 159 5.35 -11.24 14.09
N GLY A 160 6.03 -10.45 13.24
CA GLY A 160 6.75 -10.93 12.07
C GLY A 160 5.88 -11.30 10.88
N TYR A 161 4.75 -10.62 10.73
CA TYR A 161 3.93 -10.68 9.52
C TYR A 161 3.69 -9.28 8.95
N GLY A 162 3.29 -9.21 7.68
CA GLY A 162 2.87 -7.99 7.01
C GLY A 162 1.60 -8.18 6.20
N ILE A 163 0.92 -7.07 5.95
CA ILE A 163 -0.24 -6.96 5.07
C ILE A 163 0.07 -5.94 3.98
N TYR A 164 -0.18 -6.34 2.74
CA TYR A 164 -0.28 -5.42 1.63
C TYR A 164 -1.74 -5.40 1.14
N TRP A 165 -2.38 -4.22 1.21
CA TRP A 165 -3.74 -3.96 0.74
C TRP A 165 -3.69 -3.48 -0.70
N ASP A 166 -4.15 -4.31 -1.65
CA ASP A 166 -4.04 -4.03 -3.08
C ASP A 166 -5.27 -3.28 -3.61
N ASN A 167 -5.40 -2.04 -3.18
CA ASN A 167 -6.39 -1.08 -3.68
C ASN A 167 -5.72 0.29 -3.88
N TYR A 168 -6.04 1.00 -4.97
CA TYR A 168 -5.37 2.25 -5.36
C TYR A 168 -6.21 3.50 -5.14
N SER A 169 -7.43 3.36 -4.65
CA SER A 169 -8.24 4.52 -4.27
C SER A 169 -7.82 5.05 -2.90
N PRO A 170 -8.15 6.31 -2.58
CA PRO A 170 -7.98 6.80 -1.22
C PRO A 170 -8.58 5.82 -0.22
N THR A 171 -7.82 5.50 0.82
CA THR A 171 -8.17 4.48 1.81
C THR A 171 -8.07 5.06 3.21
N ASP A 172 -9.15 4.99 3.95
CA ASP A 172 -9.13 5.34 5.36
C ASP A 172 -8.60 4.17 6.17
N ILE A 173 -7.61 4.43 7.02
CA ILE A 173 -7.17 3.53 8.06
C ILE A 173 -7.67 4.02 9.42
N ASN A 174 -8.30 3.15 10.18
CA ASN A 174 -8.82 3.44 11.51
C ASN A 174 -8.50 2.29 12.45
N ASP A 175 -7.65 2.55 13.44
CA ASP A 175 -7.30 1.58 14.48
C ASP A 175 -8.11 1.85 15.75
N ASN A 176 -9.27 1.21 15.84
CA ASN A 176 -10.18 1.24 16.98
C ASN A 176 -10.17 -0.11 17.73
N ALA A 177 -11.34 -0.74 17.87
CA ALA A 177 -11.46 -2.11 18.36
C ALA A 177 -10.85 -3.16 17.41
N THR A 178 -10.84 -2.82 16.12
CA THR A 178 -10.11 -3.53 15.04
C THR A 178 -9.37 -2.52 14.21
N LEU A 179 -8.31 -2.96 13.54
CA LEU A 179 -7.66 -2.18 12.48
C LEU A 179 -8.50 -2.29 11.21
N GLU A 180 -9.07 -1.18 10.77
CA GLU A 180 -9.94 -1.10 9.62
C GLU A 180 -9.24 -0.40 8.45
N LEU A 181 -9.31 -0.99 7.25
CA LEU A 181 -8.96 -0.34 5.99
C LEU A 181 -10.23 -0.24 5.16
N GLU A 182 -10.64 0.99 4.81
CA GLU A 182 -11.82 1.25 3.98
C GLU A 182 -11.43 2.09 2.76
N SER A 183 -11.38 1.46 1.60
CA SER A 183 -11.13 2.12 0.32
C SER A 183 -12.40 2.75 -0.23
N GLN A 184 -12.30 3.96 -0.77
CA GLN A 184 -13.44 4.72 -1.30
C GLN A 184 -14.06 4.04 -2.52
N VAL A 185 -13.23 3.36 -3.35
CA VAL A 185 -13.69 2.69 -4.57
C VAL A 185 -12.97 1.36 -4.76
N GLY A 186 -13.72 0.31 -5.06
CA GLY A 186 -13.17 -0.99 -5.40
C GLY A 186 -14.24 -1.98 -5.88
N ASP A 187 -13.78 -3.10 -6.41
CA ASP A 187 -14.64 -4.21 -6.86
C ASP A 187 -14.53 -5.42 -5.92
N MET A 188 -13.52 -5.45 -5.06
CA MET A 188 -13.18 -6.59 -4.21
C MET A 188 -12.34 -6.17 -3.00
N VAL A 189 -12.36 -7.00 -1.98
CA VAL A 189 -11.27 -7.09 -0.99
C VAL A 189 -10.13 -7.85 -1.67
N ASP A 190 -8.93 -7.29 -1.65
CA ASP A 190 -7.72 -7.90 -2.20
C ASP A 190 -6.53 -7.53 -1.34
N TYR A 191 -5.98 -8.50 -0.63
CA TYR A 191 -4.79 -8.27 0.18
C TYR A 191 -3.87 -9.47 0.21
N TYR A 192 -2.61 -9.21 0.52
CA TYR A 192 -1.56 -10.22 0.69
C TYR A 192 -1.13 -10.25 2.15
N PHE A 193 -1.25 -11.43 2.76
CA PHE A 193 -0.64 -11.73 4.04
C PHE A 193 0.74 -12.33 3.80
N MET A 194 1.74 -11.82 4.52
CA MET A 194 3.14 -12.24 4.39
C MET A 194 3.71 -12.61 5.76
N TYR A 195 4.18 -13.84 5.91
CA TYR A 195 4.90 -14.26 7.11
C TYR A 195 6.40 -14.23 6.86
N GLY A 196 7.12 -13.41 7.62
CA GLY A 196 8.57 -13.23 7.54
C GLY A 196 9.33 -13.73 8.75
N ASN A 197 8.63 -14.03 9.86
CA ASN A 197 9.15 -14.32 11.19
C ASN A 197 9.74 -13.09 11.92
N ASP A 198 10.30 -12.14 11.21
CA ASP A 198 10.82 -10.86 11.69
C ASP A 198 10.59 -9.77 10.62
N ALA A 199 10.96 -8.55 10.93
CA ALA A 199 10.76 -7.40 10.04
C ALA A 199 11.49 -7.57 8.69
N ASP A 200 12.73 -8.03 8.70
CA ASP A 200 13.53 -8.24 7.49
C ASP A 200 12.94 -9.35 6.62
N GLY A 201 12.44 -10.40 7.26
CA GLY A 201 11.73 -11.47 6.57
C GLY A 201 10.45 -11.00 5.90
N VAL A 202 9.66 -10.13 6.56
CA VAL A 202 8.45 -9.52 5.99
C VAL A 202 8.81 -8.66 4.78
N ILE A 203 9.81 -7.80 4.89
CA ILE A 203 10.30 -6.99 3.77
C ILE A 203 10.79 -7.87 2.62
N ARG A 204 11.47 -8.98 2.90
CA ARG A 204 11.90 -9.95 1.88
C ARG A 204 10.70 -10.53 1.13
N GLN A 205 9.60 -10.87 1.82
CA GLN A 205 8.38 -11.37 1.19
C GLN A 205 7.71 -10.27 0.34
N MET A 206 7.64 -9.03 0.85
CA MET A 206 7.12 -7.90 0.06
C MET A 206 7.97 -7.66 -1.19
N ARG A 207 9.31 -7.76 -1.08
CA ARG A 207 10.24 -7.66 -2.22
C ARG A 207 10.09 -8.81 -3.22
N HIS A 208 9.74 -10.01 -2.75
CA HIS A 208 9.40 -11.12 -3.63
C HIS A 208 8.15 -10.80 -4.46
N LEU A 209 7.11 -10.23 -3.85
CA LEU A 209 5.88 -9.83 -4.55
C LEU A 209 6.09 -8.68 -5.54
N SER A 210 6.75 -7.60 -5.11
CA SER A 210 6.85 -6.36 -5.88
C SER A 210 8.04 -6.30 -6.84
N GLY A 211 8.96 -7.25 -6.73
CA GLY A 211 10.20 -7.27 -7.52
C GLY A 211 11.36 -6.56 -6.81
N LYS A 212 12.53 -6.58 -7.41
CA LYS A 212 13.77 -6.01 -6.85
C LYS A 212 13.84 -4.50 -7.07
N VAL A 213 14.31 -3.75 -6.07
CA VAL A 213 14.70 -2.35 -6.25
C VAL A 213 16.11 -2.32 -6.86
N PRO A 214 16.34 -1.54 -7.92
CA PRO A 214 17.69 -1.34 -8.43
C PRO A 214 18.57 -0.61 -7.40
N MET A 215 19.85 -0.92 -7.39
CA MET A 215 20.82 -0.12 -6.66
C MET A 215 20.99 1.22 -7.39
N LEU A 216 20.68 2.30 -6.70
CA LEU A 216 20.85 3.64 -7.27
C LEU A 216 22.33 4.07 -7.20
N PRO A 217 22.80 5.00 -8.07
CA PRO A 217 24.12 5.61 -7.96
C PRO A 217 24.31 6.32 -6.60
N LEU A 218 25.52 6.33 -6.09
CA LEU A 218 25.83 6.89 -4.76
C LEU A 218 25.37 8.35 -4.59
N TRP A 219 25.50 9.17 -5.64
CA TRP A 219 25.12 10.58 -5.62
C TRP A 219 23.63 10.81 -5.33
N THR A 220 22.75 9.84 -5.62
CA THR A 220 21.30 9.95 -5.33
C THR A 220 20.99 9.96 -3.84
N TYR A 221 21.92 9.51 -3.01
CA TYR A 221 21.83 9.52 -1.54
C TYR A 221 22.53 10.73 -0.90
N GLY A 222 23.09 11.62 -1.72
CA GLY A 222 23.78 12.81 -1.27
C GLY A 222 22.84 14.01 -1.09
N PHE A 223 23.44 15.19 -0.96
CA PHE A 223 22.69 16.41 -0.78
C PHE A 223 22.19 16.99 -2.11
N HIS A 224 20.88 17.16 -2.20
CA HIS A 224 20.20 17.78 -3.33
C HIS A 224 19.60 19.12 -2.87
N GLN A 225 20.11 20.21 -3.40
CA GLN A 225 19.54 21.54 -3.16
C GLN A 225 18.24 21.68 -3.93
N SER A 226 17.14 21.91 -3.22
CA SER A 226 15.85 22.21 -3.81
C SER A 226 15.33 23.54 -3.27
N ARG A 227 14.50 24.18 -4.06
CA ARG A 227 13.81 25.42 -3.73
C ARG A 227 12.50 25.41 -4.50
N GLU A 228 11.48 26.15 -4.01
CA GLU A 228 10.21 26.29 -4.72
C GLU A 228 10.41 26.59 -6.22
N ARG A 229 11.34 27.49 -6.53
CA ARG A 229 11.80 27.73 -7.90
C ARG A 229 13.07 28.56 -7.94
N TYR A 230 13.88 28.39 -8.98
CA TYR A 230 14.82 29.37 -9.49
C TYR A 230 14.16 30.10 -10.66
N GLN A 231 14.36 31.41 -10.76
CA GLN A 231 13.63 32.23 -11.73
C GLN A 231 14.31 32.28 -13.10
N SER A 232 15.58 31.89 -13.16
CA SER A 232 16.35 31.82 -14.41
C SER A 232 17.43 30.74 -14.35
N GLN A 233 17.92 30.39 -15.52
CA GLN A 233 19.07 29.51 -15.69
C GLN A 233 20.32 30.07 -14.98
N GLU A 234 20.55 31.38 -15.07
CA GLU A 234 21.70 32.05 -14.42
C GLU A 234 21.62 31.92 -12.90
N GLU A 235 20.46 32.16 -12.28
CA GLU A 235 20.26 32.01 -10.85
C GLU A 235 20.56 30.58 -10.40
N LEU A 236 20.04 29.58 -11.10
CA LEU A 236 20.30 28.18 -10.80
C LEU A 236 21.80 27.84 -10.86
N LEU A 237 22.46 28.24 -11.93
CA LEU A 237 23.91 28.02 -12.12
C LEU A 237 24.78 28.77 -11.11
N GLU A 238 24.36 29.97 -10.67
CA GLU A 238 25.04 30.73 -9.63
C GLU A 238 24.99 29.98 -8.29
N VAL A 239 23.85 29.41 -7.93
CA VAL A 239 23.72 28.58 -6.72
C VAL A 239 24.67 27.39 -6.80
N VAL A 240 24.76 26.69 -7.91
CA VAL A 240 25.69 25.56 -8.11
C VAL A 240 27.14 26.03 -7.91
N ARG A 241 27.54 27.16 -8.54
CA ARG A 241 28.89 27.72 -8.39
C ARG A 241 29.19 28.06 -6.92
N LYS A 242 28.21 28.68 -6.23
CA LYS A 242 28.38 29.06 -4.82
C LYS A 242 28.64 27.86 -3.91
N TYR A 243 27.93 26.74 -4.09
CA TYR A 243 28.19 25.51 -3.37
C TYR A 243 29.61 24.99 -3.64
N ARG A 244 30.06 25.01 -4.89
CA ARG A 244 31.41 24.56 -5.26
C ARG A 244 32.51 25.47 -4.69
N GLU A 245 32.34 26.80 -4.75
CA GLU A 245 33.26 27.79 -4.23
C GLU A 245 33.42 27.72 -2.72
N THR A 246 32.33 27.48 -2.00
CA THR A 246 32.34 27.40 -0.53
C THR A 246 32.77 26.03 -0.02
N GLY A 247 33.00 25.05 -0.88
CA GLY A 247 33.40 23.70 -0.50
C GLY A 247 32.33 22.89 0.25
N VAL A 248 31.07 23.31 0.21
CA VAL A 248 29.95 22.54 0.79
C VAL A 248 29.64 21.34 -0.10
N PRO A 249 29.61 20.11 0.44
CA PRO A 249 29.24 18.94 -0.33
C PRO A 249 27.86 19.09 -0.99
N PHE A 250 27.77 18.72 -2.27
CA PHE A 250 26.59 18.99 -3.07
C PHE A 250 26.57 18.06 -4.27
N ASP A 251 25.48 17.26 -4.43
CA ASP A 251 25.35 16.19 -5.40
C ASP A 251 24.35 16.50 -6.50
N GLY A 252 23.36 17.32 -6.22
CA GLY A 252 22.37 17.70 -7.21
C GLY A 252 21.62 18.99 -6.90
N ILE A 253 20.98 19.54 -7.93
CA ILE A 253 20.08 20.69 -7.81
C ILE A 253 18.77 20.36 -8.52
N ILE A 254 17.66 20.81 -7.94
CA ILE A 254 16.32 20.59 -8.48
C ILE A 254 15.73 21.93 -8.92
N GLN A 255 15.43 22.03 -10.22
CA GLN A 255 14.53 23.06 -10.73
C GLN A 255 13.11 22.55 -10.62
N ASP A 256 12.33 23.12 -9.70
CA ASP A 256 10.96 22.69 -9.44
C ASP A 256 10.05 23.14 -10.60
N TRP A 257 9.55 24.34 -10.59
CA TRP A 257 8.66 24.85 -11.62
C TRP A 257 9.19 26.15 -12.26
N GLN A 258 8.39 26.76 -13.13
CA GLN A 258 8.65 28.00 -13.86
C GLN A 258 9.55 27.86 -15.12
N TYR A 259 10.29 26.77 -15.30
CA TYR A 259 11.01 26.52 -16.57
C TYR A 259 10.04 26.30 -17.75
N TRP A 260 8.79 25.96 -17.46
CA TRP A 260 7.70 25.87 -18.45
C TRP A 260 6.91 27.20 -18.63
N GLY A 261 7.23 28.28 -17.93
CA GLY A 261 6.52 29.56 -18.00
C GLY A 261 5.68 29.84 -16.77
N GLY A 262 4.45 30.28 -16.96
CA GLY A 262 3.55 30.68 -15.85
C GLY A 262 2.57 29.59 -15.42
N ASN A 263 1.67 29.96 -14.49
CA ASN A 263 0.70 29.03 -13.92
C ASN A 263 -0.27 28.43 -14.96
N TYR A 264 -0.51 29.10 -16.07
CA TYR A 264 -1.40 28.61 -17.13
C TYR A 264 -0.80 27.46 -17.97
N THR A 265 0.53 27.27 -17.86
CA THR A 265 1.28 26.19 -18.53
C THR A 265 1.74 25.14 -17.54
N TRP A 266 1.10 25.07 -16.38
CA TRP A 266 1.46 24.16 -15.28
C TRP A 266 1.60 22.70 -15.76
N ASN A 267 2.68 22.05 -15.38
CA ASN A 267 3.05 20.70 -15.79
C ASN A 267 3.29 20.50 -17.29
N ALA A 268 3.65 21.53 -18.04
CA ALA A 268 4.01 21.38 -19.45
C ALA A 268 5.23 20.47 -19.68
N MET A 269 6.12 20.37 -18.69
CA MET A 269 7.33 19.51 -18.72
C MET A 269 8.27 19.83 -19.87
N GLU A 270 8.23 21.08 -20.34
CA GLU A 270 9.05 21.61 -21.46
C GLU A 270 9.72 22.92 -21.04
N PHE A 271 10.94 23.15 -21.55
CA PHE A 271 11.67 24.41 -21.32
C PHE A 271 11.15 25.51 -22.27
N ILE A 272 9.97 26.03 -22.02
CA ILE A 272 9.34 27.08 -22.83
C ILE A 272 9.50 28.50 -22.26
N ASN A 273 10.00 28.63 -21.03
CA ASN A 273 10.32 29.93 -20.46
C ASN A 273 11.64 30.47 -21.05
N PRO A 274 11.66 31.68 -21.66
CA PRO A 274 12.87 32.24 -22.24
C PRO A 274 14.05 32.40 -21.28
N THR A 275 13.79 32.52 -19.98
CA THR A 275 14.85 32.59 -18.95
C THR A 275 15.56 31.25 -18.71
N PHE A 276 15.09 30.15 -19.31
CA PHE A 276 15.69 28.82 -19.33
C PHE A 276 15.95 28.37 -20.77
N SER A 277 16.47 29.26 -21.61
CA SER A 277 16.57 29.03 -23.06
C SER A 277 17.60 27.98 -23.48
N ASN A 278 18.49 27.57 -22.60
CA ASN A 278 19.53 26.59 -22.91
C ASN A 278 19.63 25.51 -21.81
N ALA A 279 18.61 24.66 -21.75
CA ALA A 279 18.57 23.55 -20.80
C ALA A 279 19.76 22.58 -20.94
N GLN A 280 20.30 22.46 -22.14
CA GLN A 280 21.45 21.58 -22.41
C GLN A 280 22.77 22.12 -21.83
N ALA A 281 22.87 23.44 -21.59
CA ALA A 281 24.03 24.05 -20.96
C ALA A 281 23.95 24.06 -19.41
N MET A 282 22.80 23.74 -18.84
CA MET A 282 22.62 23.52 -17.39
C MET A 282 23.10 22.14 -16.98
#